data_151373584170e7397f6f843b3962e8f9
#
_entry.id   151373584170e7397f6f843b3962e8f9
#
_cell.length_a   1.000
_cell.length_b   1.000
_cell.length_c   1.000
_cell.angle_alpha   90.00
_cell.angle_beta   90.00
_cell.angle_gamma   90.00
#
_symmetry.space_group_name_H-M   'P 1'
#
loop_
_entity.id
_entity.type
_entity.pdbx_description
1 polymer ?
#
loop_
_entity_poly.entity_id
_entity_poly.type
_entity_poly.pdbx_seq_one_letter_code
_entity_poly.pdbx_strand_id
1 'polypeptide(L)'
;YVRKEHFDRFKFLETNRKVYDAQVSRLKKMIQEPRGQRDPIKINKQWEVIDGQHRLEAAKEGGLDAVMVLMQEDATIDDVIVMNTSQKKWGWQDYLWTHSHSSRPNHKEYRKLKKFMDDYGVNCKVATWLLSGNNHDYGVEDFEEGTFKVNEEDEAIKQATYLKTIKGYKVDVTVFKFTKAFIALQKLHSKDGKKMLISTLMSKLKKYGRKYFTAGGNQEYYYDEMCNCYNERTPKMKQISWTQKLIPTDDDE
;
A
#
# COMPACT_ATOMS: atom_id res chain seq x y z
N TYR A 1 16.54 -21.09 27.26
CA TYR A 1 17.65 -20.66 26.40
C TYR A 1 17.96 -21.75 25.36
N VAL A 2 18.25 -21.33 24.14
CA VAL A 2 18.73 -22.21 23.07
C VAL A 2 20.18 -21.80 22.76
N ARG A 3 21.09 -22.79 22.78
CA ARG A 3 22.50 -22.55 22.49
C ARG A 3 22.77 -22.44 21.00
N LYS A 4 23.87 -21.78 20.63
CA LYS A 4 24.29 -21.48 19.27
C LYS A 4 24.34 -22.72 18.35
N GLU A 5 24.77 -23.89 18.88
CA GLU A 5 24.81 -25.13 18.14
C GLU A 5 23.46 -25.63 17.65
N HIS A 6 22.36 -25.05 18.13
CA HIS A 6 20.98 -25.39 17.74
C HIS A 6 20.26 -24.26 16.98
N PHE A 7 20.96 -23.21 16.56
CA PHE A 7 20.34 -22.10 15.83
C PHE A 7 19.86 -22.47 14.44
N ASP A 8 20.35 -23.55 13.87
CA ASP A 8 19.90 -24.16 12.63
C ASP A 8 18.48 -24.77 12.70
N ARG A 9 18.01 -25.08 13.92
CA ARG A 9 16.66 -25.60 14.15
C ARG A 9 15.55 -24.56 13.94
N PHE A 10 15.86 -23.27 14.11
CA PHE A 10 14.88 -22.21 13.90
C PHE A 10 14.49 -22.10 12.43
N LYS A 11 13.18 -22.07 12.18
CA LYS A 11 12.59 -21.91 10.85
C LYS A 11 11.89 -20.56 10.78
N PHE A 12 12.06 -19.85 9.69
CA PHE A 12 11.22 -18.69 9.41
C PHE A 12 9.97 -19.12 8.66
N LEU A 13 8.81 -18.62 9.09
CA LEU A 13 7.60 -18.76 8.32
C LEU A 13 7.73 -17.94 7.04
N GLU A 14 7.34 -18.52 5.90
CA GLU A 14 7.35 -17.80 4.62
C GLU A 14 6.48 -16.53 4.64
N THR A 15 5.48 -16.51 5.50
CA THR A 15 4.56 -15.40 5.73
C THR A 15 5.10 -14.33 6.68
N ASN A 16 6.24 -14.57 7.35
CA ASN A 16 6.88 -13.55 8.17
C ASN A 16 7.32 -12.38 7.28
N ARG A 17 7.24 -11.17 7.82
CA ARG A 17 7.74 -9.99 7.11
C ARG A 17 9.24 -10.13 6.80
N LYS A 18 9.70 -9.45 5.76
CA LYS A 18 11.11 -9.44 5.38
C LYS A 18 12.01 -8.96 6.53
N VAL A 19 13.15 -9.61 6.71
CA VAL A 19 14.19 -9.15 7.63
C VAL A 19 14.89 -7.94 7.03
N TYR A 20 15.02 -6.87 7.82
CA TYR A 20 15.63 -5.62 7.38
C TYR A 20 17.01 -5.45 8.04
N ASP A 21 18.06 -5.36 7.26
CA ASP A 21 19.46 -5.28 7.70
C ASP A 21 19.73 -4.12 8.67
N ALA A 22 19.09 -2.97 8.43
CA ALA A 22 19.20 -1.81 9.31
C ALA A 22 18.66 -2.09 10.73
N GLN A 23 17.59 -2.88 10.83
CA GLN A 23 17.02 -3.29 12.12
C GLN A 23 17.88 -4.35 12.80
N VAL A 24 18.40 -5.31 12.03
CA VAL A 24 19.35 -6.32 12.52
C VAL A 24 20.59 -5.65 13.10
N SER A 25 21.20 -4.72 12.35
CA SER A 25 22.40 -3.97 12.79
C SER A 25 22.17 -3.18 14.09
N ARG A 26 20.98 -2.56 14.23
CA ARG A 26 20.62 -1.85 15.46
C ARG A 26 20.45 -2.81 16.64
N LEU A 27 19.77 -3.92 16.44
CA LEU A 27 19.56 -4.92 17.49
C LEU A 27 20.85 -5.62 17.87
N LYS A 28 21.77 -5.88 16.92
CA LYS A 28 23.09 -6.45 17.19
C LYS A 28 23.87 -5.60 18.20
N LYS A 29 23.88 -4.27 18.04
CA LYS A 29 24.50 -3.37 19.03
C LYS A 29 23.87 -3.50 20.41
N MET A 30 22.51 -3.53 20.46
CA MET A 30 21.79 -3.65 21.73
C MET A 30 22.00 -4.99 22.44
N ILE A 31 22.10 -6.09 21.68
CA ILE A 31 22.30 -7.44 22.23
C ILE A 31 23.72 -7.61 22.81
N GLN A 32 24.69 -6.90 22.27
CA GLN A 32 26.08 -6.89 22.76
C GLN A 32 26.29 -6.02 24.00
N GLU A 33 25.31 -5.22 24.44
CA GLU A 33 25.36 -4.49 25.70
C GLU A 33 25.31 -5.44 26.91
N PRO A 34 25.80 -5.03 28.11
CA PRO A 34 25.82 -5.86 29.30
C PRO A 34 24.48 -6.47 29.72
N ARG A 35 23.35 -5.83 29.31
CA ARG A 35 21.99 -6.34 29.57
C ARG A 35 21.55 -7.42 28.56
N GLY A 36 22.29 -7.61 27.48
CA GLY A 36 22.01 -8.65 26.48
C GLY A 36 20.62 -8.59 25.84
N GLN A 37 20.12 -9.76 25.51
CA GLN A 37 18.78 -9.93 24.95
C GLN A 37 17.73 -9.63 26.04
N ARG A 38 16.82 -8.67 25.77
CA ARG A 38 15.77 -8.24 26.72
C ARG A 38 14.47 -9.01 26.56
N ASP A 39 14.09 -9.29 25.31
CA ASP A 39 12.86 -9.97 24.97
C ASP A 39 13.14 -11.33 24.35
N PRO A 40 12.38 -12.40 24.70
CA PRO A 40 12.58 -13.72 24.14
C PRO A 40 12.19 -13.76 22.66
N ILE A 41 12.80 -14.68 21.93
CA ILE A 41 12.33 -15.11 20.61
C ILE A 41 11.16 -16.06 20.85
N LYS A 42 10.00 -15.80 20.25
CA LYS A 42 8.82 -16.65 20.40
C LYS A 42 8.78 -17.67 19.26
N ILE A 43 8.60 -18.92 19.58
CA ILE A 43 8.54 -20.03 18.62
C ILE A 43 7.35 -20.96 18.93
N ASN A 44 6.90 -21.70 17.92
CA ASN A 44 5.95 -22.81 18.12
C ASN A 44 6.67 -24.16 18.30
N LYS A 45 5.89 -25.26 18.43
CA LYS A 45 6.45 -26.62 18.58
C LYS A 45 7.31 -27.06 17.38
N GLN A 46 7.10 -26.52 16.19
CA GLN A 46 7.82 -26.82 14.96
C GLN A 46 9.14 -26.03 14.83
N TRP A 47 9.48 -25.25 15.85
CA TRP A 47 10.61 -24.32 15.85
C TRP A 47 10.47 -23.16 14.87
N GLU A 48 9.25 -22.85 14.48
CA GLU A 48 8.97 -21.71 13.61
C GLU A 48 8.94 -20.44 14.45
N VAL A 49 9.65 -19.40 13.98
CA VAL A 49 9.76 -18.12 14.66
C VAL A 49 8.48 -17.32 14.47
N ILE A 50 7.73 -17.17 15.55
CA ILE A 50 6.48 -16.41 15.60
C ILE A 50 6.76 -14.90 15.79
N ASP A 51 7.70 -14.58 16.68
CA ASP A 51 8.20 -13.21 16.91
C ASP A 51 9.68 -13.22 17.25
N GLY A 52 10.39 -12.17 16.83
CA GLY A 52 11.80 -11.98 17.13
C GLY A 52 12.77 -12.42 16.04
N GLN A 53 12.31 -12.57 14.78
CA GLN A 53 13.20 -12.92 13.67
C GLN A 53 14.42 -12.00 13.53
N HIS A 54 14.23 -10.68 13.65
CA HIS A 54 15.36 -9.74 13.64
C HIS A 54 16.28 -9.90 14.84
N ARG A 55 15.73 -10.30 16.01
CA ARG A 55 16.55 -10.63 17.21
C ARG A 55 17.37 -11.88 16.99
N LEU A 56 16.80 -12.89 16.33
CA LEU A 56 17.51 -14.12 16.00
C LEU A 56 18.65 -13.85 15.02
N GLU A 57 18.40 -13.12 13.94
CA GLU A 57 19.47 -12.77 12.99
C GLU A 57 20.53 -11.88 13.63
N ALA A 58 20.16 -10.92 14.47
CA ALA A 58 21.10 -10.10 15.22
C ALA A 58 21.96 -10.94 16.19
N ALA A 59 21.39 -11.97 16.80
CA ALA A 59 22.12 -12.89 17.68
C ALA A 59 23.11 -13.78 16.89
N LYS A 60 22.70 -14.29 15.73
CA LYS A 60 23.57 -15.05 14.83
C LYS A 60 24.75 -14.21 14.35
N GLU A 61 24.49 -13.02 13.81
CA GLU A 61 25.53 -12.10 13.34
C GLU A 61 26.39 -11.52 14.47
N GLY A 62 25.81 -11.36 15.65
CA GLY A 62 26.49 -10.88 16.86
C GLY A 62 27.35 -11.94 17.54
N GLY A 63 27.22 -13.22 17.13
CA GLY A 63 27.97 -14.33 17.66
C GLY A 63 27.58 -14.70 19.10
N LEU A 64 26.31 -14.51 19.51
CA LEU A 64 25.85 -14.91 20.83
C LEU A 64 25.90 -16.42 21.00
N ASP A 65 26.31 -16.87 22.19
CA ASP A 65 26.41 -18.30 22.52
C ASP A 65 25.03 -18.94 22.80
N ALA A 66 24.06 -18.13 23.20
CA ALA A 66 22.69 -18.58 23.42
C ALA A 66 21.67 -17.43 23.25
N VAL A 67 20.44 -17.79 22.91
CA VAL A 67 19.29 -16.87 22.85
C VAL A 67 18.19 -17.30 23.81
N MET A 68 17.51 -16.32 24.39
CA MET A 68 16.31 -16.56 25.19
C MET A 68 15.12 -16.83 24.28
N VAL A 69 14.42 -17.93 24.55
CA VAL A 69 13.31 -18.40 23.74
C VAL A 69 12.09 -18.64 24.63
N LEU A 70 10.91 -18.28 24.12
CA LEU A 70 9.62 -18.61 24.70
C LEU A 70 8.84 -19.52 23.73
N MET A 71 8.49 -20.72 24.20
CA MET A 71 7.66 -21.66 23.45
C MET A 71 6.19 -21.27 23.58
N GLN A 72 5.52 -21.07 22.45
CA GLN A 72 4.07 -20.85 22.31
C GLN A 72 3.52 -21.97 21.43
N GLU A 73 3.13 -23.07 22.08
CA GLU A 73 2.90 -24.35 21.41
C GLU A 73 1.93 -24.30 20.23
N ASP A 74 0.81 -23.58 20.38
CA ASP A 74 -0.28 -23.53 19.40
C ASP A 74 -0.33 -22.22 18.62
N ALA A 75 0.72 -21.40 18.67
CA ALA A 75 0.75 -20.12 17.97
C ALA A 75 0.76 -20.30 16.45
N THR A 76 -0.07 -19.52 15.79
CA THR A 76 -0.31 -19.50 14.35
C THR A 76 0.23 -18.21 13.71
N ILE A 77 0.14 -18.11 12.39
CA ILE A 77 0.49 -16.88 11.67
C ILE A 77 -0.43 -15.71 12.07
N ASP A 78 -1.69 -15.98 12.41
CA ASP A 78 -2.62 -14.94 12.82
C ASP A 78 -2.20 -14.34 14.18
N ASP A 79 -1.64 -15.15 15.07
CA ASP A 79 -1.02 -14.66 16.31
C ASP A 79 0.19 -13.76 16.03
N VAL A 80 0.97 -14.06 14.97
CA VAL A 80 2.09 -13.19 14.52
C VAL A 80 1.57 -11.81 14.12
N ILE A 81 0.48 -11.75 13.37
CA ILE A 81 -0.15 -10.48 12.96
C ILE A 81 -0.59 -9.69 14.18
N VAL A 82 -1.33 -10.31 15.09
CA VAL A 82 -1.83 -9.67 16.32
C VAL A 82 -0.68 -9.17 17.22
N MET A 83 0.36 -9.97 17.42
CA MET A 83 1.51 -9.59 18.26
C MET A 83 2.30 -8.42 17.67
N ASN A 84 2.44 -8.36 16.36
CA ASN A 84 3.19 -7.28 15.71
C ASN A 84 2.40 -5.96 15.64
N THR A 85 1.08 -5.99 15.71
CA THR A 85 0.25 -4.77 15.78
C THR A 85 0.42 -4.03 17.10
N SER A 86 0.82 -4.71 18.18
CA SER A 86 1.00 -4.09 19.51
C SER A 86 2.35 -3.38 19.71
N GLN A 87 3.40 -3.76 18.95
CA GLN A 87 4.75 -3.20 19.16
C GLN A 87 5.19 -2.22 18.07
N LYS A 88 4.98 -2.56 16.80
CA LYS A 88 5.19 -1.69 15.65
C LYS A 88 4.11 -1.99 14.64
N LYS A 89 3.21 -1.05 14.45
CA LYS A 89 2.12 -1.19 13.47
C LYS A 89 2.68 -1.65 12.11
N TRP A 90 2.11 -2.71 11.58
CA TRP A 90 2.47 -3.19 10.25
C TRP A 90 2.17 -2.12 9.20
N GLY A 91 3.07 -1.96 8.25
CA GLY A 91 2.80 -1.18 7.06
C GLY A 91 2.10 -2.02 5.98
N TRP A 92 1.58 -1.36 4.97
CA TRP A 92 0.91 -2.04 3.85
C TRP A 92 1.80 -3.09 3.15
N GLN A 93 3.14 -2.91 3.15
CA GLN A 93 4.08 -3.87 2.58
C GLN A 93 4.08 -5.19 3.37
N ASP A 94 4.00 -5.12 4.69
CA ASP A 94 4.01 -6.29 5.57
C ASP A 94 2.73 -7.13 5.34
N TYR A 95 1.56 -6.47 5.27
CA TYR A 95 0.28 -7.13 4.97
C TYR A 95 0.27 -7.72 3.56
N LEU A 96 0.69 -6.95 2.54
CA LEU A 96 0.76 -7.41 1.16
C LEU A 96 1.67 -8.62 1.03
N TRP A 97 2.83 -8.60 1.67
CA TRP A 97 3.76 -9.73 1.70
C TRP A 97 3.09 -10.96 2.31
N THR A 98 2.56 -10.84 3.52
CA THR A 98 1.96 -11.94 4.28
C THR A 98 0.78 -12.56 3.54
N HIS A 99 -0.15 -11.75 3.06
CA HIS A 99 -1.35 -12.25 2.38
C HIS A 99 -1.11 -12.75 0.96
N SER A 100 0.04 -12.44 0.35
CA SER A 100 0.43 -12.97 -0.97
C SER A 100 0.92 -14.42 -0.93
N HIS A 101 1.20 -14.98 0.24
CA HIS A 101 1.69 -16.35 0.37
C HIS A 101 0.61 -17.39 0.11
N SER A 102 1.02 -18.52 -0.49
CA SER A 102 0.11 -19.60 -0.94
C SER A 102 -0.69 -20.25 0.18
N SER A 103 -0.22 -20.14 1.43
CA SER A 103 -0.93 -20.61 2.63
C SER A 103 -2.13 -19.73 3.03
N ARG A 104 -2.28 -18.54 2.48
CA ARG A 104 -3.38 -17.63 2.81
C ARG A 104 -4.58 -17.82 1.87
N PRO A 105 -5.83 -17.70 2.38
CA PRO A 105 -7.04 -17.94 1.58
C PRO A 105 -7.12 -17.11 0.30
N ASN A 106 -6.83 -15.82 0.38
CA ASN A 106 -6.96 -14.87 -0.73
C ASN A 106 -5.63 -14.53 -1.40
N HIS A 107 -4.59 -15.36 -1.27
CA HIS A 107 -3.24 -15.07 -1.77
C HIS A 107 -3.19 -14.70 -3.27
N LYS A 108 -4.09 -15.26 -4.08
CA LYS A 108 -4.16 -14.95 -5.51
C LYS A 108 -4.54 -13.50 -5.76
N GLU A 109 -5.49 -12.96 -4.98
CA GLU A 109 -5.95 -11.57 -5.10
C GLU A 109 -4.83 -10.58 -4.70
N TYR A 110 -4.08 -10.89 -3.63
CA TYR A 110 -2.94 -10.09 -3.21
C TYR A 110 -1.76 -10.15 -4.19
N ARG A 111 -1.55 -11.28 -4.86
CA ARG A 111 -0.57 -11.39 -5.95
C ARG A 111 -0.97 -10.56 -7.17
N LYS A 112 -2.26 -10.55 -7.52
CA LYS A 112 -2.78 -9.66 -8.56
C LYS A 112 -2.57 -8.19 -8.19
N LEU A 113 -2.91 -7.81 -6.95
CA LEU A 113 -2.69 -6.47 -6.43
C LEU A 113 -1.22 -6.05 -6.54
N LYS A 114 -0.30 -6.90 -6.08
CA LYS A 114 1.14 -6.65 -6.18
C LYS A 114 1.59 -6.47 -7.63
N LYS A 115 1.20 -7.39 -8.51
CA LYS A 115 1.51 -7.31 -9.93
C LYS A 115 0.97 -6.01 -10.55
N PHE A 116 -0.26 -5.64 -10.23
CA PHE A 116 -0.88 -4.41 -10.71
C PHE A 116 -0.11 -3.16 -10.26
N MET A 117 0.32 -3.11 -9.00
CA MET A 117 1.16 -2.01 -8.50
C MET A 117 2.48 -1.91 -9.26
N ASP A 118 3.14 -3.04 -9.51
CA ASP A 118 4.42 -3.11 -10.21
C ASP A 118 4.26 -2.71 -11.69
N ASP A 119 3.23 -3.21 -12.36
CA ASP A 119 2.98 -2.96 -13.79
C ASP A 119 2.63 -1.49 -14.09
N TYR A 120 1.87 -0.85 -13.20
CA TYR A 120 1.35 0.51 -13.42
C TYR A 120 2.06 1.59 -12.58
N GLY A 121 2.88 1.22 -11.62
CA GLY A 121 3.62 2.14 -10.77
C GLY A 121 2.71 2.98 -9.87
N VAL A 122 1.57 2.43 -9.45
CA VAL A 122 0.63 3.04 -8.51
C VAL A 122 0.89 2.54 -7.09
N ASN A 123 0.55 3.35 -6.09
CA ASN A 123 0.69 2.93 -4.69
C ASN A 123 -0.43 1.96 -4.27
N CYS A 124 -0.23 1.30 -3.12
CA CYS A 124 -1.15 0.30 -2.61
C CYS A 124 -2.59 0.84 -2.47
N LYS A 125 -2.78 2.02 -1.89
CA LYS A 125 -4.09 2.63 -1.68
C LYS A 125 -4.85 2.87 -3.00
N VAL A 126 -4.15 3.38 -4.02
CA VAL A 126 -4.73 3.56 -5.35
C VAL A 126 -5.06 2.23 -6.00
N ALA A 127 -4.14 1.26 -5.94
CA ALA A 127 -4.33 -0.05 -6.55
C ALA A 127 -5.50 -0.81 -5.92
N THR A 128 -5.58 -0.85 -4.58
CA THR A 128 -6.66 -1.50 -3.84
C THR A 128 -8.01 -0.90 -4.22
N TRP A 129 -8.12 0.44 -4.21
CA TRP A 129 -9.35 1.14 -4.54
C TRP A 129 -9.80 0.93 -6.01
N LEU A 130 -8.87 0.95 -6.97
CA LEU A 130 -9.19 0.69 -8.36
C LEU A 130 -9.69 -0.74 -8.57
N LEU A 131 -8.97 -1.72 -8.03
CA LEU A 131 -9.27 -3.14 -8.21
C LEU A 131 -10.55 -3.57 -7.48
N SER A 132 -10.91 -2.92 -6.37
CA SER A 132 -12.17 -3.18 -5.67
C SER A 132 -13.41 -2.58 -6.35
N GLY A 133 -13.24 -1.85 -7.46
CA GLY A 133 -14.35 -1.23 -8.20
C GLY A 133 -14.71 0.17 -7.71
N ASN A 134 -13.76 0.90 -7.15
CA ASN A 134 -13.99 2.22 -6.54
C ASN A 134 -15.01 2.18 -5.38
N ASN A 135 -15.11 1.04 -4.72
CA ASN A 135 -16.03 0.85 -3.62
C ASN A 135 -15.47 1.53 -2.36
N HIS A 136 -16.24 2.46 -1.80
CA HIS A 136 -15.89 3.16 -0.54
C HIS A 136 -15.92 2.21 0.66
N ASP A 137 -16.69 1.13 0.59
CA ASP A 137 -16.83 0.13 1.65
C ASP A 137 -15.60 -0.81 1.77
N TYR A 138 -14.68 -0.75 0.80
CA TYR A 138 -13.40 -1.47 0.89
C TYR A 138 -12.39 -0.64 1.69
N GLY A 139 -12.43 -0.86 3.01
CA GLY A 139 -11.59 -0.18 3.96
C GLY A 139 -10.14 -0.69 3.99
N VAL A 140 -9.32 0.03 4.71
CA VAL A 140 -7.98 -0.41 5.11
C VAL A 140 -8.08 -1.75 5.86
N GLU A 141 -9.16 -1.96 6.60
CA GLU A 141 -9.45 -3.17 7.40
C GLU A 141 -9.50 -4.41 6.53
N ASP A 142 -10.27 -4.45 5.44
CA ASP A 142 -10.33 -5.60 4.53
C ASP A 142 -8.97 -6.01 3.97
N PHE A 143 -8.14 -5.01 3.67
CA PHE A 143 -6.78 -5.25 3.20
C PHE A 143 -5.89 -5.81 4.31
N GLU A 144 -5.99 -5.29 5.53
CA GLU A 144 -5.22 -5.75 6.68
C GLU A 144 -5.66 -7.13 7.16
N GLU A 145 -6.95 -7.43 7.12
CA GLU A 145 -7.55 -8.72 7.52
C GLU A 145 -7.35 -9.84 6.49
N GLY A 146 -6.93 -9.54 5.28
CA GLY A 146 -6.72 -10.55 4.24
C GLY A 146 -7.98 -10.89 3.44
N THR A 147 -9.02 -10.07 3.50
CA THR A 147 -10.31 -10.29 2.81
C THR A 147 -10.42 -9.57 1.47
N PHE A 148 -9.39 -8.83 1.06
CA PHE A 148 -9.33 -8.10 -0.21
C PHE A 148 -9.70 -8.96 -1.42
N LYS A 149 -10.53 -8.41 -2.32
CA LYS A 149 -10.96 -9.03 -3.59
C LYS A 149 -10.83 -8.07 -4.77
N VAL A 150 -10.48 -8.62 -5.92
CA VAL A 150 -10.48 -7.91 -7.20
C VAL A 150 -11.87 -8.06 -7.83
N ASN A 151 -12.59 -6.95 -8.00
CA ASN A 151 -13.94 -6.92 -8.56
C ASN A 151 -14.00 -6.33 -9.97
N GLU A 152 -13.14 -5.35 -10.30
CA GLU A 152 -13.21 -4.55 -11.53
C GLU A 152 -11.83 -4.44 -12.22
N GLU A 153 -11.25 -5.61 -12.59
CA GLU A 153 -9.88 -5.67 -13.11
C GLU A 153 -9.71 -4.89 -14.41
N ASP A 154 -10.65 -4.99 -15.37
CA ASP A 154 -10.54 -4.34 -16.67
C ASP A 154 -10.64 -2.81 -16.57
N GLU A 155 -11.57 -2.29 -15.77
CA GLU A 155 -11.69 -0.84 -15.55
C GLU A 155 -10.50 -0.32 -14.75
N ALA A 156 -10.01 -1.08 -13.77
CA ALA A 156 -8.80 -0.73 -13.02
C ALA A 156 -7.58 -0.61 -13.95
N ILE A 157 -7.38 -1.56 -14.86
CA ILE A 157 -6.31 -1.55 -15.86
C ILE A 157 -6.39 -0.29 -16.74
N LYS A 158 -7.58 0.02 -17.21
CA LYS A 158 -7.81 1.22 -18.05
C LYS A 158 -7.45 2.50 -17.29
N GLN A 159 -7.93 2.65 -16.06
CA GLN A 159 -7.65 3.82 -15.23
C GLN A 159 -6.15 3.91 -14.87
N ALA A 160 -5.52 2.81 -14.48
CA ALA A 160 -4.11 2.77 -14.17
C ALA A 160 -3.22 3.09 -15.39
N THR A 161 -3.65 2.71 -16.60
CA THR A 161 -2.97 3.07 -17.85
C THR A 161 -2.98 4.58 -18.08
N TYR A 162 -4.10 5.26 -17.82
CA TYR A 162 -4.15 6.73 -17.85
C TYR A 162 -3.20 7.34 -16.82
N LEU A 163 -3.24 6.87 -15.57
CA LEU A 163 -2.36 7.37 -14.51
C LEU A 163 -0.88 7.18 -14.85
N LYS A 164 -0.48 6.02 -15.36
CA LYS A 164 0.88 5.74 -15.82
C LYS A 164 1.31 6.73 -16.93
N THR A 165 0.41 7.01 -17.86
CA THR A 165 0.65 7.97 -18.95
C THR A 165 0.82 9.39 -18.40
N ILE A 166 -0.06 9.82 -17.47
CA ILE A 166 0.00 11.15 -16.84
C ILE A 166 1.29 11.31 -16.04
N LYS A 167 1.73 10.26 -15.32
CA LYS A 167 3.02 10.23 -14.62
C LYS A 167 4.19 10.48 -15.58
N GLY A 168 4.11 9.95 -16.80
CA GLY A 168 5.09 10.23 -17.86
C GLY A 168 5.14 11.71 -18.27
N TYR A 169 4.10 12.48 -18.03
CA TYR A 169 4.07 13.93 -18.24
C TYR A 169 4.73 14.73 -17.09
N LYS A 170 5.26 14.04 -16.08
CA LYS A 170 5.83 14.59 -14.84
C LYS A 170 4.79 15.33 -13.98
N VAL A 171 3.55 14.87 -14.02
CA VAL A 171 2.49 15.22 -13.09
C VAL A 171 2.47 14.16 -11.99
N ASP A 172 2.47 14.56 -10.72
CA ASP A 172 2.40 13.62 -9.61
C ASP A 172 0.99 13.03 -9.49
N VAL A 173 0.87 11.75 -9.83
CA VAL A 173 -0.36 10.96 -9.76
C VAL A 173 -0.36 9.95 -8.64
N THR A 174 0.65 9.97 -7.78
CA THR A 174 0.77 9.03 -6.65
C THR A 174 -0.18 9.37 -5.53
N VAL A 175 -0.74 10.57 -5.56
CA VAL A 175 -1.70 11.05 -4.57
C VAL A 175 -3.08 10.45 -4.85
N PHE A 176 -3.61 9.72 -3.88
CA PHE A 176 -4.93 9.09 -3.97
C PHE A 176 -6.05 10.08 -4.34
N LYS A 177 -6.01 11.28 -3.77
CA LYS A 177 -6.97 12.36 -4.03
C LYS A 177 -6.98 12.81 -5.50
N PHE A 178 -5.80 12.85 -6.16
CA PHE A 178 -5.71 13.09 -7.60
C PHE A 178 -6.46 12.01 -8.38
N THR A 179 -6.25 10.74 -8.05
CA THR A 179 -6.91 9.62 -8.73
C THR A 179 -8.43 9.69 -8.56
N LYS A 180 -8.93 9.96 -7.34
CA LYS A 180 -10.36 10.16 -7.09
C LYS A 180 -10.94 11.28 -7.95
N ALA A 181 -10.30 12.45 -7.98
CA ALA A 181 -10.73 13.58 -8.79
C ALA A 181 -10.72 13.26 -10.29
N PHE A 182 -9.67 12.59 -10.79
CA PHE A 182 -9.55 12.18 -12.20
C PHE A 182 -10.68 11.25 -12.64
N ILE A 183 -11.03 10.27 -11.80
CA ILE A 183 -12.10 9.31 -12.11
C ILE A 183 -13.48 9.95 -11.98
N ALA A 184 -13.67 10.78 -10.94
CA ALA A 184 -14.93 11.51 -10.76
C ALA A 184 -15.26 12.38 -11.98
N LEU A 185 -14.28 13.11 -12.50
CA LEU A 185 -14.47 13.97 -13.69
C LEU A 185 -14.88 13.18 -14.94
N GLN A 186 -14.46 11.94 -15.10
CA GLN A 186 -14.88 11.11 -16.23
C GLN A 186 -16.37 10.77 -16.21
N LYS A 187 -16.98 10.73 -15.02
CA LYS A 187 -18.40 10.39 -14.80
C LYS A 187 -19.30 11.61 -14.80
N LEU A 188 -18.73 12.80 -14.62
CA LEU A 188 -19.52 14.03 -14.49
C LEU A 188 -19.90 14.62 -15.88
N HIS A 189 -21.09 15.22 -15.88
CA HIS A 189 -21.53 16.09 -16.96
C HIS A 189 -21.46 17.54 -16.49
N SER A 190 -21.06 18.45 -17.36
CA SER A 190 -21.12 19.89 -17.07
C SER A 190 -22.56 20.35 -16.85
N LYS A 191 -22.74 21.57 -16.29
CA LYS A 191 -24.07 22.23 -16.20
C LYS A 191 -24.82 22.25 -17.54
N ASP A 192 -24.08 22.36 -18.63
CA ASP A 192 -24.63 22.42 -20.01
C ASP A 192 -24.79 21.02 -20.63
N GLY A 193 -24.73 19.94 -19.87
CA GLY A 193 -24.80 18.57 -20.36
C GLY A 193 -23.58 18.10 -21.17
N LYS A 194 -22.52 18.90 -21.27
CA LYS A 194 -21.27 18.53 -21.96
C LYS A 194 -20.45 17.56 -21.11
N LYS A 195 -19.97 16.51 -21.75
CA LYS A 195 -19.11 15.50 -21.14
C LYS A 195 -17.63 15.83 -21.37
N MET A 196 -16.80 15.65 -20.35
CA MET A 196 -15.36 15.74 -20.51
C MET A 196 -14.85 14.67 -21.46
N LEU A 197 -14.07 15.06 -22.47
CA LEU A 197 -13.39 14.14 -23.35
C LEU A 197 -12.02 13.79 -22.76
N ILE A 198 -11.81 12.54 -22.41
CA ILE A 198 -10.56 12.04 -21.83
C ILE A 198 -9.37 12.35 -22.74
N SER A 199 -9.51 12.16 -24.05
CA SER A 199 -8.44 12.48 -25.01
C SER A 199 -8.02 13.95 -24.94
N THR A 200 -8.98 14.85 -24.78
CA THR A 200 -8.71 16.29 -24.60
C THR A 200 -8.01 16.55 -23.27
N LEU A 201 -8.51 15.98 -22.17
CA LEU A 201 -7.87 16.10 -20.87
C LEU A 201 -6.42 15.61 -20.89
N MET A 202 -6.17 14.43 -21.45
CA MET A 202 -4.81 13.86 -21.57
C MET A 202 -3.87 14.76 -22.38
N SER A 203 -4.38 15.33 -23.48
CA SER A 203 -3.63 16.28 -24.29
C SER A 203 -3.28 17.57 -23.54
N LYS A 204 -4.23 18.09 -22.77
CA LYS A 204 -4.05 19.28 -21.91
C LYS A 204 -3.09 19.01 -20.75
N LEU A 205 -3.23 17.87 -20.07
CA LEU A 205 -2.32 17.45 -19.01
C LEU A 205 -0.87 17.30 -19.50
N LYS A 206 -0.68 16.73 -20.71
CA LYS A 206 0.64 16.65 -21.35
C LYS A 206 1.27 18.03 -21.53
N LYS A 207 0.48 19.02 -21.97
CA LYS A 207 0.96 20.34 -22.34
C LYS A 207 1.07 21.30 -21.16
N TYR A 208 0.12 21.24 -20.25
CA TYR A 208 -0.06 22.25 -19.20
C TYR A 208 -0.05 21.68 -17.77
N GLY A 209 -0.07 20.36 -17.60
CA GLY A 209 -0.23 19.72 -16.27
C GLY A 209 0.76 20.20 -15.22
N ARG A 210 2.03 20.41 -15.59
CA ARG A 210 3.03 20.93 -14.67
C ARG A 210 2.73 22.34 -14.13
N LYS A 211 1.96 23.13 -14.84
CA LYS A 211 1.55 24.46 -14.41
C LYS A 211 0.52 24.38 -13.27
N TYR A 212 -0.34 23.39 -13.32
CA TYR A 212 -1.49 23.26 -12.42
C TYR A 212 -1.22 22.41 -11.19
N PHE A 213 -0.43 21.34 -11.33
CA PHE A 213 -0.16 20.39 -10.25
C PHE A 213 1.21 20.62 -9.62
N THR A 214 1.38 21.78 -9.00
CA THR A 214 2.66 22.21 -8.41
C THR A 214 2.74 21.97 -6.90
N ALA A 215 1.62 21.81 -6.23
CA ALA A 215 1.51 21.62 -4.79
C ALA A 215 0.55 20.47 -4.47
N GLY A 216 0.66 19.92 -3.27
CA GLY A 216 -0.33 18.98 -2.74
C GLY A 216 -1.59 19.68 -2.27
N GLY A 217 -2.76 19.03 -2.39
CA GLY A 217 -4.04 19.58 -1.97
C GLY A 217 -5.04 18.52 -1.51
N ASN A 218 -6.25 18.96 -1.18
CA ASN A 218 -7.39 18.09 -0.96
C ASN A 218 -7.96 17.59 -2.32
N GLN A 219 -9.02 16.81 -2.30
CA GLN A 219 -9.63 16.27 -3.53
C GLN A 219 -10.23 17.39 -4.40
N GLU A 220 -10.82 18.39 -3.78
CA GLU A 220 -11.40 19.57 -4.44
C GLU A 220 -10.34 20.37 -5.21
N TYR A 221 -9.17 20.61 -4.60
CA TYR A 221 -8.03 21.22 -5.28
C TYR A 221 -7.67 20.49 -6.57
N TYR A 222 -7.51 19.16 -6.51
CA TYR A 222 -7.16 18.38 -7.72
C TYR A 222 -8.25 18.41 -8.76
N TYR A 223 -9.52 18.44 -8.33
CA TYR A 223 -10.65 18.58 -9.22
C TYR A 223 -10.63 19.93 -9.96
N ASP A 224 -10.48 21.03 -9.23
CA ASP A 224 -10.45 22.37 -9.80
C ASP A 224 -9.27 22.56 -10.76
N GLU A 225 -8.09 22.09 -10.37
CA GLU A 225 -6.91 22.19 -11.22
C GLU A 225 -7.04 21.34 -12.51
N MET A 226 -7.73 20.22 -12.47
CA MET A 226 -8.03 19.46 -13.70
C MET A 226 -9.01 20.20 -14.60
N CYS A 227 -10.04 20.82 -14.04
CA CYS A 227 -10.99 21.66 -14.76
C CYS A 227 -10.31 22.86 -15.41
N ASN A 228 -9.46 23.56 -14.66
CA ASN A 228 -8.67 24.68 -15.13
C ASN A 228 -7.71 24.26 -16.25
N CYS A 229 -7.01 23.15 -16.07
CA CYS A 229 -6.13 22.57 -17.08
C CYS A 229 -6.88 22.16 -18.37
N TYR A 230 -8.07 21.57 -18.24
CA TYR A 230 -8.92 21.20 -19.37
C TYR A 230 -9.32 22.42 -20.18
N ASN A 231 -9.70 23.52 -19.50
CA ASN A 231 -10.14 24.76 -20.12
C ASN A 231 -9.00 25.66 -20.59
N GLU A 232 -7.75 25.37 -20.26
CA GLU A 232 -6.59 26.19 -20.61
C GLU A 232 -6.53 26.44 -22.15
N ARG A 233 -6.45 27.71 -22.53
CA ARG A 233 -6.49 28.16 -23.94
C ARG A 233 -7.64 27.58 -24.78
N THR A 234 -8.77 27.28 -24.13
CA THR A 234 -10.02 26.91 -24.80
C THR A 234 -10.89 28.16 -24.95
N PRO A 235 -11.43 28.49 -26.14
CA PRO A 235 -12.32 29.62 -26.30
C PRO A 235 -13.49 29.57 -25.34
N LYS A 236 -13.89 30.72 -24.75
CA LYS A 236 -14.92 30.79 -23.70
C LYS A 236 -16.20 30.01 -24.03
N MET A 237 -16.66 30.08 -25.28
CA MET A 237 -17.86 29.36 -25.74
C MET A 237 -17.71 27.82 -25.71
N LYS A 238 -16.48 27.31 -25.70
CA LYS A 238 -16.18 25.86 -25.68
C LYS A 238 -15.69 25.39 -24.31
N GLN A 239 -15.50 26.30 -23.35
CA GLN A 239 -15.12 25.92 -22.01
C GLN A 239 -16.25 25.16 -21.33
N ILE A 240 -15.88 24.26 -20.43
CA ILE A 240 -16.82 23.50 -19.63
C ILE A 240 -16.84 24.11 -18.24
N SER A 241 -18.03 24.49 -17.77
CA SER A 241 -18.26 24.95 -16.40
C SER A 241 -18.70 23.76 -15.55
N TRP A 242 -17.89 23.43 -14.54
CA TRP A 242 -18.15 22.35 -13.64
C TRP A 242 -18.87 22.84 -12.38
N THR A 243 -19.73 22.02 -11.81
CA THR A 243 -20.33 22.28 -10.49
C THR A 243 -19.61 21.50 -9.42
N GLN A 244 -19.13 22.19 -8.40
CA GLN A 244 -18.48 21.58 -7.22
C GLN A 244 -19.40 20.62 -6.44
N LYS A 245 -20.72 20.72 -6.58
CA LYS A 245 -21.72 20.00 -5.78
C LYS A 245 -21.84 18.49 -6.00
N LEU A 246 -21.00 17.87 -6.81
CA LEU A 246 -21.13 16.44 -7.19
C LEU A 246 -19.95 15.57 -6.74
N ILE A 247 -19.05 16.08 -5.95
CA ILE A 247 -18.02 15.25 -5.31
C ILE A 247 -18.51 14.95 -3.91
N PRO A 248 -18.80 13.69 -3.55
CA PRO A 248 -19.00 13.32 -2.15
C PRO A 248 -17.74 13.74 -1.38
N THR A 249 -17.89 14.61 -0.40
CA THR A 249 -16.79 14.92 0.54
C THR A 249 -16.70 13.77 1.51
N ASP A 250 -15.46 13.46 1.95
CA ASP A 250 -15.22 12.41 2.97
C ASP A 250 -15.86 12.80 4.35
N ASP A 251 -16.56 13.94 4.43
CA ASP A 251 -17.22 14.48 5.63
C ASP A 251 -18.75 14.23 5.65
N ASP A 252 -19.30 13.55 4.63
CA ASP A 252 -20.74 13.23 4.54
C ASP A 252 -21.08 11.81 5.06
N GLU A 253 -20.18 11.21 5.89
CA GLU A 253 -20.44 9.96 6.66
C GLU A 253 -20.40 10.21 8.18
#